data_f978256cbd7236808e0b8d81291c91f9
#
_entry.id   f978256cbd7236808e0b8d81291c91f9
#
_cell.length_a   1.000
_cell.length_b   1.000
_cell.length_c   1.000
_cell.angle_alpha   90.00
_cell.angle_beta   90.00
_cell.angle_gamma   90.00
#
_symmetry.space_group_name_H-M   'P 1'
#
loop_
_entity.id
_entity.type
_entity.pdbx_description
1 polymer ?
#
loop_
_entity_poly.entity_id
_entity_poly.type
_entity_poly.pdbx_seq_one_letter_code
_entity_poly.pdbx_strand_id
1 'polypeptide(L)'
;MQLLNGIYDAALLLYALSLLFVFSDCLRRNPGGKRLGTGLLAVVGLLQLTGLAIRFSQEGGLPIFTPYDFLFWFSFSMVVISLAVAYTRGGEFTILLLSMAGFSVFLLNRVWLTAEDHALQSWSAVHGWLAMHVILANLSFAALTLGTVFAIMYLFLHTKLKNKKWDDRVRRFPSLETMDKYSYTAILAGVPLLLASLILAGLSIIAEGRTPLFQDLKVLTTLTGLGVYILYIVLKVSGRRSGTAMARWAITGYGFIILNFLLNSWSEFHGWGG
;
A
#
# COMPACT_ATOMS: atom_id res chain seq x y z
N MET A 1 11.33 24.67 -3.46
CA MET A 1 10.02 24.24 -4.01
C MET A 1 10.05 23.89 -5.49
N GLN A 2 10.48 24.75 -6.43
CA GLN A 2 10.46 24.42 -7.86
C GLN A 2 11.22 23.13 -8.22
N LEU A 3 12.40 22.89 -7.64
CA LEU A 3 13.18 21.67 -7.87
C LEU A 3 12.42 20.41 -7.41
N LEU A 4 11.82 20.44 -6.24
CA LEU A 4 11.08 19.32 -5.67
C LEU A 4 9.85 18.97 -6.54
N ASN A 5 9.11 19.99 -6.99
CA ASN A 5 8.00 19.82 -7.91
C ASN A 5 8.46 19.23 -9.25
N GLY A 6 9.59 19.67 -9.80
CA GLY A 6 10.16 19.11 -11.02
C GLY A 6 10.56 17.64 -10.88
N ILE A 7 11.16 17.25 -9.74
CA ILE A 7 11.50 15.86 -9.45
C ILE A 7 10.22 15.00 -9.36
N TYR A 8 9.17 15.53 -8.70
CA TYR A 8 7.91 14.83 -8.56
C TYR A 8 7.23 14.61 -9.92
N ASP A 9 7.15 15.66 -10.75
CA ASP A 9 6.54 15.58 -12.08
C ASP A 9 7.31 14.62 -13.00
N ALA A 10 8.64 14.65 -12.95
CA ALA A 10 9.49 13.71 -13.67
C ALA A 10 9.27 12.26 -13.19
N ALA A 11 9.20 12.04 -11.87
CA ALA A 11 8.92 10.73 -11.31
C ALA A 11 7.54 10.22 -11.75
N LEU A 12 6.51 11.07 -11.78
CA LEU A 12 5.16 10.71 -12.21
C LEU A 12 5.13 10.29 -13.69
N LEU A 13 5.79 11.04 -14.57
CA LEU A 13 5.89 10.71 -16.00
C LEU A 13 6.61 9.38 -16.22
N LEU A 14 7.75 9.17 -15.56
CA LEU A 14 8.51 7.93 -15.68
C LEU A 14 7.76 6.74 -15.09
N TYR A 15 6.96 6.97 -14.04
CA TYR A 15 6.12 5.92 -13.46
C TYR A 15 5.01 5.51 -14.44
N ALA A 16 4.35 6.46 -15.09
CA ALA A 16 3.37 6.19 -16.15
C ALA A 16 4.00 5.40 -17.31
N LEU A 17 5.19 5.81 -17.78
CA LEU A 17 5.93 5.08 -18.82
C LEU A 17 6.31 3.67 -18.36
N SER A 18 6.77 3.50 -17.14
CA SER A 18 7.06 2.18 -16.55
C SER A 18 5.84 1.28 -16.62
N LEU A 19 4.66 1.78 -16.20
CA LEU A 19 3.40 1.04 -16.27
C LEU A 19 3.05 0.60 -17.68
N LEU A 20 3.23 1.46 -18.70
CA LEU A 20 2.97 1.14 -20.09
C LEU A 20 3.86 -0.01 -20.58
N PHE A 21 5.14 0.00 -20.23
CA PHE A 21 6.07 -1.06 -20.63
C PHE A 21 5.76 -2.39 -19.91
N VAL A 22 5.48 -2.36 -18.61
CA VAL A 22 5.07 -3.56 -17.85
C VAL A 22 3.75 -4.10 -18.38
N PHE A 23 2.78 -3.24 -18.68
CA PHE A 23 1.50 -3.63 -19.27
C PHE A 23 1.68 -4.27 -20.65
N SER A 24 2.56 -3.73 -21.48
CA SER A 24 2.93 -4.33 -22.78
C SER A 24 3.44 -5.76 -22.62
N ASP A 25 4.28 -6.05 -21.62
CA ASP A 25 4.75 -7.42 -21.34
C ASP A 25 3.61 -8.32 -20.83
N CYS A 26 2.69 -7.81 -20.04
CA CYS A 26 1.51 -8.57 -19.59
C CYS A 26 0.59 -8.95 -20.76
N LEU A 27 0.44 -8.07 -21.77
CA LEU A 27 -0.39 -8.32 -22.96
C LEU A 27 0.25 -9.31 -23.92
N ARG A 28 1.49 -9.07 -24.29
CA ARG A 28 2.26 -9.90 -25.22
C ARG A 28 3.66 -10.04 -24.64
N ARG A 29 4.06 -11.27 -24.33
CA ARG A 29 5.38 -11.56 -23.76
C ARG A 29 6.47 -10.73 -24.44
N ASN A 30 6.92 -9.67 -23.76
CA ASN A 30 7.92 -8.74 -24.25
C ASN A 30 9.01 -8.55 -23.17
N PRO A 31 10.03 -9.42 -23.14
CA PRO A 31 11.10 -9.35 -22.13
C PRO A 31 11.85 -8.00 -22.14
N GLY A 32 11.95 -7.36 -23.32
CA GLY A 32 12.51 -6.01 -23.45
C GLY A 32 11.65 -4.98 -22.74
N GLY A 33 10.33 -5.03 -22.94
CA GLY A 33 9.36 -4.20 -22.25
C GLY A 33 9.42 -4.38 -20.74
N LYS A 34 9.50 -5.63 -20.25
CA LYS A 34 9.66 -5.90 -18.81
C LYS A 34 10.93 -5.26 -18.26
N ARG A 35 12.07 -5.43 -18.94
CA ARG A 35 13.34 -4.83 -18.48
C ARG A 35 13.31 -3.31 -18.46
N LEU A 36 12.78 -2.70 -19.52
CA LEU A 36 12.62 -1.24 -19.57
C LEU A 36 11.66 -0.74 -18.50
N GLY A 37 10.51 -1.38 -18.34
CA GLY A 37 9.53 -1.00 -17.31
C GLY A 37 10.10 -1.11 -15.90
N THR A 38 10.78 -2.21 -15.55
CA THR A 38 11.43 -2.37 -14.24
C THR A 38 12.61 -1.40 -14.06
N GLY A 39 13.38 -1.12 -15.12
CA GLY A 39 14.45 -0.13 -15.10
C GLY A 39 13.91 1.28 -14.82
N LEU A 40 12.85 1.70 -15.52
CA LEU A 40 12.17 2.97 -15.27
C LEU A 40 11.61 3.04 -13.86
N LEU A 41 11.02 1.95 -13.36
CA LEU A 41 10.52 1.88 -11.98
C LEU A 41 11.63 2.05 -10.94
N ALA A 42 12.83 1.51 -11.20
CA ALA A 42 14.00 1.74 -10.35
C ALA A 42 14.42 3.22 -10.35
N VAL A 43 14.40 3.87 -11.53
CA VAL A 43 14.66 5.32 -11.62
C VAL A 43 13.60 6.13 -10.85
N VAL A 44 12.31 5.75 -10.93
CA VAL A 44 11.24 6.36 -10.12
C VAL A 44 11.55 6.23 -8.63
N GLY A 45 11.96 5.04 -8.16
CA GLY A 45 12.35 4.83 -6.77
C GLY A 45 13.52 5.73 -6.33
N LEU A 46 14.53 5.91 -7.21
CA LEU A 46 15.65 6.82 -6.94
C LEU A 46 15.18 8.29 -6.87
N LEU A 47 14.30 8.72 -7.76
CA LEU A 47 13.75 10.08 -7.73
C LEU A 47 12.90 10.31 -6.47
N GLN A 48 12.08 9.35 -6.08
CA GLN A 48 11.33 9.41 -4.84
C GLN A 48 12.26 9.47 -3.62
N LEU A 49 13.31 8.66 -3.58
CA LEU A 49 14.31 8.70 -2.51
C LEU A 49 15.04 10.06 -2.46
N THR A 50 15.37 10.62 -3.62
CA THR A 50 15.98 11.96 -3.71
C THR A 50 15.01 13.02 -3.18
N GLY A 51 13.73 12.95 -3.53
CA GLY A 51 12.70 13.86 -3.01
C GLY A 51 12.57 13.77 -1.48
N LEU A 52 12.57 12.56 -0.92
CA LEU A 52 12.56 12.34 0.53
C LEU A 52 13.82 12.91 1.21
N ALA A 53 15.00 12.72 0.61
CA ALA A 53 16.26 13.24 1.14
C ALA A 53 16.29 14.77 1.16
N ILE A 54 15.78 15.42 0.12
CA ILE A 54 15.67 16.89 0.06
C ILE A 54 14.72 17.39 1.16
N ARG A 55 13.56 16.78 1.32
CA ARG A 55 12.61 17.15 2.37
C ARG A 55 13.17 16.91 3.77
N PHE A 56 13.83 15.80 4.00
CA PHE A 56 14.54 15.52 5.27
C PHE A 56 15.53 16.65 5.63
N SER A 57 16.28 17.13 4.63
CA SER A 57 17.23 18.22 4.83
C SER A 57 16.56 19.57 5.08
N GLN A 58 15.37 19.81 4.50
CA GLN A 58 14.63 21.06 4.66
C GLN A 58 13.85 21.12 5.98
N GLU A 59 13.26 20.01 6.41
CA GLU A 59 12.41 19.92 7.60
C GLU A 59 13.21 19.59 8.88
N GLY A 60 14.50 19.20 8.74
CA GLY A 60 15.34 18.79 9.87
C GLY A 60 14.92 17.50 10.54
N GLY A 61 14.06 16.69 9.90
CA GLY A 61 13.54 15.43 10.41
C GLY A 61 12.87 14.60 9.32
N LEU A 62 12.41 13.38 9.69
CA LEU A 62 11.70 12.51 8.74
C LEU A 62 10.36 13.15 8.31
N PRO A 63 10.10 13.34 7.02
CA PRO A 63 8.84 13.85 6.50
C PRO A 63 7.79 12.74 6.58
N ILE A 64 7.02 12.67 7.67
CA ILE A 64 6.02 11.61 7.93
C ILE A 64 4.74 12.14 8.57
N PHE A 65 4.67 13.42 8.90
CA PHE A 65 3.59 13.99 9.70
C PHE A 65 2.46 14.63 8.89
N THR A 66 2.54 14.60 7.57
CA THR A 66 1.47 15.10 6.70
C THR A 66 0.80 13.96 5.92
N PRO A 67 -0.47 14.15 5.46
CA PRO A 67 -1.09 13.21 4.53
C PRO A 67 -0.28 13.01 3.26
N TYR A 68 0.32 14.11 2.78
CA TYR A 68 1.22 14.11 1.64
C TYR A 68 2.39 13.15 1.84
N ASP A 69 3.04 13.21 3.02
CA ASP A 69 4.17 12.32 3.36
C ASP A 69 3.74 10.86 3.43
N PHE A 70 2.61 10.59 4.08
CA PHE A 70 2.09 9.23 4.20
C PHE A 70 1.87 8.58 2.83
N LEU A 71 1.22 9.28 1.90
CA LEU A 71 0.97 8.78 0.55
C LEU A 71 2.25 8.65 -0.27
N PHE A 72 3.19 9.56 -0.06
CA PHE A 72 4.49 9.51 -0.71
C PHE A 72 5.27 8.25 -0.27
N TRP A 73 5.36 8.01 1.05
CA TRP A 73 5.98 6.81 1.61
C TRP A 73 5.29 5.53 1.17
N PHE A 74 3.95 5.55 1.09
CA PHE A 74 3.20 4.40 0.58
C PHE A 74 3.53 4.10 -0.88
N SER A 75 3.53 5.12 -1.75
CA SER A 75 3.93 4.95 -3.14
C SER A 75 5.36 4.43 -3.28
N PHE A 76 6.30 4.97 -2.51
CA PHE A 76 7.68 4.49 -2.46
C PHE A 76 7.77 3.02 -2.03
N SER A 77 7.02 2.64 -1.00
CA SER A 77 6.94 1.24 -0.55
C SER A 77 6.40 0.32 -1.66
N MET A 78 5.40 0.76 -2.44
CA MET A 78 4.89 0.01 -3.59
C MET A 78 5.96 -0.17 -4.68
N VAL A 79 6.77 0.85 -4.96
CA VAL A 79 7.89 0.76 -5.91
C VAL A 79 8.92 -0.26 -5.42
N VAL A 80 9.34 -0.18 -4.15
CA VAL A 80 10.32 -1.10 -3.57
C VAL A 80 9.83 -2.55 -3.61
N ILE A 81 8.59 -2.80 -3.20
CA ILE A 81 7.99 -4.14 -3.22
C ILE A 81 7.87 -4.64 -4.68
N SER A 82 7.43 -3.77 -5.61
CA SER A 82 7.34 -4.12 -7.03
C SER A 82 8.69 -4.57 -7.60
N LEU A 83 9.77 -3.85 -7.28
CA LEU A 83 11.12 -4.22 -7.69
C LEU A 83 11.59 -5.54 -7.05
N ALA A 84 11.27 -5.76 -5.77
CA ALA A 84 11.61 -6.99 -5.06
C ALA A 84 10.95 -8.23 -5.67
N VAL A 85 9.69 -8.10 -6.13
CA VAL A 85 8.95 -9.21 -6.76
C VAL A 85 9.15 -9.32 -8.27
N ALA A 86 9.88 -8.39 -8.90
CA ALA A 86 10.04 -8.30 -10.35
C ALA A 86 10.58 -9.58 -11.00
N TYR A 87 11.45 -10.27 -10.31
CA TYR A 87 12.15 -11.46 -10.83
C TYR A 87 11.52 -12.77 -10.35
N THR A 88 10.40 -12.71 -9.62
CA THR A 88 9.65 -13.91 -9.21
C THR A 88 8.80 -14.45 -10.37
N ARG A 89 8.37 -15.71 -10.29
CA ARG A 89 7.48 -16.31 -11.28
C ARG A 89 6.12 -15.58 -11.26
N GLY A 90 5.67 -15.13 -12.45
CA GLY A 90 4.46 -14.30 -12.58
C GLY A 90 4.64 -12.88 -12.06
N GLY A 91 5.88 -12.44 -11.79
CA GLY A 91 6.20 -11.12 -11.26
C GLY A 91 5.66 -9.98 -12.12
N GLU A 92 5.56 -10.15 -13.45
CA GLU A 92 5.02 -9.14 -14.35
C GLU A 92 3.59 -8.70 -13.99
N PHE A 93 2.70 -9.63 -13.61
CA PHE A 93 1.33 -9.31 -13.18
C PHE A 93 1.33 -8.65 -11.79
N THR A 94 2.17 -9.16 -10.89
CA THR A 94 2.31 -8.60 -9.54
C THR A 94 2.86 -7.17 -9.59
N ILE A 95 3.92 -6.92 -10.39
CA ILE A 95 4.46 -5.57 -10.58
C ILE A 95 3.39 -4.65 -11.15
N LEU A 96 2.66 -5.08 -12.18
CA LEU A 96 1.63 -4.25 -12.80
C LEU A 96 0.62 -3.79 -11.76
N LEU A 97 0.06 -4.72 -10.98
CA LEU A 97 -0.98 -4.40 -10.00
C LEU A 97 -0.45 -3.54 -8.84
N LEU A 98 0.73 -3.84 -8.30
CA LEU A 98 1.36 -3.05 -7.25
C LEU A 98 1.75 -1.66 -7.75
N SER A 99 2.33 -1.58 -8.95
CA SER A 99 2.70 -0.30 -9.55
C SER A 99 1.47 0.54 -9.92
N MET A 100 0.35 -0.08 -10.34
CA MET A 100 -0.92 0.65 -10.51
C MET A 100 -1.40 1.25 -9.20
N ALA A 101 -1.37 0.49 -8.10
CA ALA A 101 -1.74 1.01 -6.78
C ALA A 101 -0.82 2.16 -6.34
N GLY A 102 0.50 1.97 -6.43
CA GLY A 102 1.48 2.99 -6.08
C GLY A 102 1.39 4.25 -6.95
N PHE A 103 1.21 4.08 -8.26
CA PHE A 103 1.02 5.20 -9.20
C PHE A 103 -0.27 5.97 -8.92
N SER A 104 -1.39 5.27 -8.68
CA SER A 104 -2.66 5.93 -8.39
C SER A 104 -2.57 6.79 -7.14
N VAL A 105 -1.93 6.29 -6.08
CA VAL A 105 -1.71 7.04 -4.84
C VAL A 105 -0.76 8.21 -5.06
N PHE A 106 0.31 8.02 -5.84
CA PHE A 106 1.27 9.08 -6.17
C PHE A 106 0.64 10.20 -7.00
N LEU A 107 -0.23 9.84 -7.94
CA LEU A 107 -1.01 10.80 -8.74
C LEU A 107 -2.02 11.57 -7.88
N LEU A 108 -2.77 10.86 -7.02
CA LEU A 108 -3.71 11.49 -6.07
C LEU A 108 -3.00 12.49 -5.16
N ASN A 109 -1.83 12.10 -4.66
CA ASN A 109 -0.99 12.95 -3.83
C ASN A 109 -0.62 14.27 -4.55
N ARG A 110 -0.31 14.20 -5.84
CA ARG A 110 0.04 15.38 -6.66
C ARG A 110 -1.13 16.30 -6.94
N VAL A 111 -2.34 15.73 -7.10
CA VAL A 111 -3.54 16.48 -7.51
C VAL A 111 -4.27 17.08 -6.34
N TRP A 112 -4.34 16.39 -5.20
CA TRP A 112 -5.21 16.78 -4.08
C TRP A 112 -4.47 17.35 -2.88
N LEU A 113 -3.18 17.06 -2.72
CA LEU A 113 -2.44 17.48 -1.53
C LEU A 113 -1.29 18.40 -1.93
N THR A 114 -1.06 19.41 -1.11
CA THR A 114 0.15 20.24 -1.19
C THR A 114 1.09 19.85 -0.05
N ALA A 115 2.39 20.01 -0.25
CA ALA A 115 3.38 19.73 0.79
C ALA A 115 3.24 20.63 2.03
N GLU A 116 2.44 21.68 1.93
CA GLU A 116 2.16 22.67 2.98
C GLU A 116 0.91 22.33 3.80
N ASP A 117 0.13 21.30 3.40
CA ASP A 117 -1.06 20.90 4.12
C ASP A 117 -0.70 20.37 5.51
N HIS A 118 -1.03 21.18 6.48
CA HIS A 118 -1.08 21.00 7.93
C HIS A 118 -0.29 19.83 8.53
N ALA A 119 0.96 20.10 8.91
CA ALA A 119 1.70 19.19 9.77
C ALA A 119 0.96 18.98 11.10
N LEU A 120 1.06 17.77 11.66
CA LEU A 120 0.49 17.40 12.96
C LEU A 120 1.15 18.19 14.11
N GLN A 121 1.05 19.51 14.10
CA GLN A 121 1.67 20.39 15.11
C GLN A 121 1.06 20.24 16.50
N SER A 122 -0.16 19.69 16.59
CA SER A 122 -0.89 19.58 17.87
C SER A 122 -0.48 18.39 18.76
N TRP A 123 0.44 17.53 18.32
CA TRP A 123 0.83 16.31 19.03
C TRP A 123 2.27 16.36 19.58
N SER A 124 2.68 17.49 20.16
CA SER A 124 4.07 17.71 20.57
C SER A 124 4.56 16.77 21.68
N ALA A 125 3.70 16.35 22.60
CA ALA A 125 4.08 15.51 23.74
C ALA A 125 4.36 14.04 23.34
N VAL A 126 3.79 13.57 22.22
CA VAL A 126 3.85 12.16 21.80
C VAL A 126 4.43 11.96 20.40
N HIS A 127 5.21 12.94 19.92
CA HIS A 127 5.76 12.94 18.56
C HIS A 127 6.46 11.62 18.17
N GLY A 128 7.23 11.03 19.06
CA GLY A 128 7.94 9.78 18.80
C GLY A 128 6.98 8.60 18.60
N TRP A 129 5.94 8.48 19.41
CA TRP A 129 4.94 7.39 19.29
C TRP A 129 4.09 7.55 18.03
N LEU A 130 3.74 8.79 17.71
CA LEU A 130 2.98 9.11 16.52
C LEU A 130 3.80 8.81 15.24
N ALA A 131 5.09 9.13 15.23
CA ALA A 131 5.99 8.79 14.15
C ALA A 131 6.05 7.26 13.92
N MET A 132 6.23 6.50 15.00
CA MET A 132 6.24 5.03 14.93
C MET A 132 4.89 4.47 14.48
N HIS A 133 3.77 5.05 14.95
CA HIS A 133 2.43 4.70 14.46
C HIS A 133 2.33 4.85 12.94
N VAL A 134 2.72 6.00 12.39
CA VAL A 134 2.63 6.29 10.95
C VAL A 134 3.52 5.33 10.15
N ILE A 135 4.75 5.07 10.60
CA ILE A 135 5.66 4.13 9.93
C ILE A 135 5.08 2.71 9.90
N LEU A 136 4.61 2.21 11.06
CA LEU A 136 4.05 0.88 11.16
C LEU A 136 2.75 0.73 10.36
N ALA A 137 1.89 1.76 10.35
CA ALA A 137 0.69 1.79 9.52
C ALA A 137 1.05 1.70 8.04
N ASN A 138 2.03 2.48 7.59
CA ASN A 138 2.46 2.50 6.19
C ASN A 138 3.00 1.13 5.74
N LEU A 139 3.90 0.53 6.54
CA LEU A 139 4.43 -0.81 6.26
C LEU A 139 3.34 -1.88 6.28
N SER A 140 2.40 -1.78 7.23
CA SER A 140 1.24 -2.68 7.29
C SER A 140 0.40 -2.57 6.02
N PHE A 141 0.02 -1.35 5.62
CA PHE A 141 -0.80 -1.15 4.42
C PHE A 141 -0.10 -1.64 3.16
N ALA A 142 1.22 -1.45 3.07
CA ALA A 142 2.01 -1.99 1.97
C ALA A 142 1.98 -3.54 1.93
N ALA A 143 2.15 -4.19 3.07
CA ALA A 143 2.07 -5.66 3.17
C ALA A 143 0.66 -6.18 2.86
N LEU A 144 -0.39 -5.53 3.37
CA LEU A 144 -1.79 -5.89 3.11
C LEU A 144 -2.18 -5.68 1.64
N THR A 145 -1.64 -4.64 0.99
CA THR A 145 -1.78 -4.42 -0.46
C THR A 145 -1.18 -5.58 -1.25
N LEU A 146 0.05 -6.00 -0.91
CA LEU A 146 0.71 -7.15 -1.54
C LEU A 146 -0.13 -8.43 -1.37
N GLY A 147 -0.63 -8.69 -0.16
CA GLY A 147 -1.50 -9.83 0.13
C GLY A 147 -2.78 -9.80 -0.70
N THR A 148 -3.38 -8.63 -0.85
CA THR A 148 -4.60 -8.42 -1.65
C THR A 148 -4.35 -8.60 -3.14
N VAL A 149 -3.23 -8.11 -3.66
CA VAL A 149 -2.83 -8.33 -5.05
C VAL A 149 -2.74 -9.82 -5.37
N PHE A 150 -2.11 -10.62 -4.52
CA PHE A 150 -2.08 -12.07 -4.70
C PHE A 150 -3.46 -12.73 -4.57
N ALA A 151 -4.34 -12.23 -3.69
CA ALA A 151 -5.71 -12.69 -3.58
C ALA A 151 -6.54 -12.40 -4.85
N ILE A 152 -6.39 -11.22 -5.45
CA ILE A 152 -7.03 -10.85 -6.72
C ILE A 152 -6.51 -11.76 -7.85
N MET A 153 -5.20 -11.94 -7.95
CA MET A 153 -4.57 -12.84 -8.93
C MET A 153 -5.07 -14.27 -8.76
N TYR A 154 -5.21 -14.75 -7.52
CA TYR A 154 -5.77 -16.07 -7.21
C TYR A 154 -7.20 -16.22 -7.76
N LEU A 155 -8.10 -15.29 -7.47
CA LEU A 155 -9.48 -15.33 -7.96
C LEU A 155 -9.55 -15.26 -9.49
N PHE A 156 -8.73 -14.42 -10.09
CA PHE A 156 -8.65 -14.32 -11.55
C PHE A 156 -8.22 -15.66 -12.16
N LEU A 157 -7.13 -16.24 -11.70
CA LEU A 157 -6.62 -17.52 -12.20
C LEU A 157 -7.64 -18.65 -11.95
N HIS A 158 -8.20 -18.75 -10.73
CA HIS A 158 -9.20 -19.74 -10.39
C HIS A 158 -10.41 -19.67 -11.36
N THR A 159 -10.89 -18.46 -11.66
CA THR A 159 -12.01 -18.27 -12.58
C THR A 159 -11.67 -18.70 -14.02
N LYS A 160 -10.45 -18.39 -14.48
CA LYS A 160 -9.97 -18.82 -15.81
C LYS A 160 -9.88 -20.35 -15.91
N LEU A 161 -9.33 -20.99 -14.89
CA LEU A 161 -9.20 -22.46 -14.83
C LEU A 161 -10.56 -23.14 -14.76
N LYS A 162 -11.48 -22.64 -13.93
CA LYS A 162 -12.85 -23.16 -13.82
C LYS A 162 -13.60 -23.11 -15.17
N ASN A 163 -13.40 -22.03 -15.92
CA ASN A 163 -14.03 -21.84 -17.23
C ASN A 163 -13.27 -22.50 -18.38
N LYS A 164 -12.23 -23.31 -18.09
CA LYS A 164 -11.38 -24.00 -19.07
C LYS A 164 -10.76 -23.06 -20.13
N LYS A 165 -10.54 -21.80 -19.79
CA LYS A 165 -9.92 -20.78 -20.65
C LYS A 165 -8.42 -20.78 -20.45
N TRP A 166 -7.74 -21.66 -21.15
CA TRP A 166 -6.28 -21.81 -21.13
C TRP A 166 -5.68 -20.96 -22.25
N ASP A 167 -5.13 -19.81 -21.92
CA ASP A 167 -4.33 -19.01 -22.84
C ASP A 167 -2.88 -18.92 -22.33
N ASP A 168 -1.96 -18.45 -23.17
CA ASP A 168 -0.54 -18.33 -22.81
C ASP A 168 -0.31 -17.39 -21.61
N ARG A 169 -1.22 -16.46 -21.36
CA ARG A 169 -1.17 -15.56 -20.19
C ARG A 169 -1.41 -16.35 -18.92
N VAL A 170 -2.43 -17.21 -18.90
CA VAL A 170 -2.77 -18.06 -17.74
C VAL A 170 -1.59 -18.93 -17.32
N ARG A 171 -0.82 -19.45 -18.30
CA ARG A 171 0.35 -20.29 -18.04
C ARG A 171 1.52 -19.54 -17.34
N ARG A 172 1.52 -18.20 -17.42
CA ARG A 172 2.56 -17.35 -16.81
C ARG A 172 2.29 -17.06 -15.33
N PHE A 173 1.06 -17.23 -14.86
CA PHE A 173 0.72 -17.02 -13.45
C PHE A 173 1.43 -18.05 -12.55
N PRO A 174 1.73 -17.67 -11.29
CA PRO A 174 2.11 -18.65 -10.29
C PRO A 174 0.97 -19.64 -10.05
N SER A 175 1.26 -20.79 -9.44
CA SER A 175 0.21 -21.75 -9.05
C SER A 175 -0.77 -21.11 -8.04
N LEU A 176 -2.01 -21.60 -8.00
CA LEU A 176 -3.01 -21.16 -7.00
C LEU A 176 -2.48 -21.30 -5.58
N GLU A 177 -1.78 -22.41 -5.29
CA GLU A 177 -1.17 -22.65 -4.00
C GLU A 177 -0.11 -21.60 -3.64
N THR A 178 0.74 -21.24 -4.60
CA THR A 178 1.79 -20.23 -4.42
C THR A 178 1.19 -18.86 -4.13
N MET A 179 0.15 -18.47 -4.88
CA MET A 179 -0.53 -17.18 -4.65
C MET A 179 -1.27 -17.13 -3.33
N ASP A 180 -1.91 -18.23 -2.92
CA ASP A 180 -2.56 -18.37 -1.63
C ASP A 180 -1.55 -18.27 -0.48
N LYS A 181 -0.38 -18.92 -0.63
CA LYS A 181 0.73 -18.83 0.34
C LYS A 181 1.28 -17.40 0.44
N TYR A 182 1.53 -16.74 -0.69
CA TYR A 182 2.07 -15.38 -0.68
C TYR A 182 1.07 -14.37 -0.11
N SER A 183 -0.23 -14.51 -0.47
CA SER A 183 -1.29 -13.69 0.13
C SER A 183 -1.32 -13.85 1.64
N TYR A 184 -1.33 -15.10 2.12
CA TYR A 184 -1.33 -15.40 3.56
C TYR A 184 -0.10 -14.84 4.28
N THR A 185 1.10 -15.06 3.74
CA THR A 185 2.35 -14.59 4.34
C THR A 185 2.40 -13.05 4.44
N ALA A 186 1.96 -12.37 3.39
CA ALA A 186 1.92 -10.90 3.37
C ALA A 186 0.90 -10.35 4.40
N ILE A 187 -0.29 -10.97 4.50
CA ILE A 187 -1.30 -10.59 5.50
C ILE A 187 -0.79 -10.89 6.91
N LEU A 188 -0.16 -12.06 7.11
CA LEU A 188 0.41 -12.46 8.42
C LEU A 188 1.51 -11.49 8.88
N ALA A 189 2.27 -10.89 7.96
CA ALA A 189 3.23 -9.83 8.27
C ALA A 189 2.54 -8.48 8.53
N GLY A 190 1.52 -8.12 7.73
CA GLY A 190 0.83 -6.83 7.83
C GLY A 190 -0.01 -6.68 9.10
N VAL A 191 -0.71 -7.74 9.52
CA VAL A 191 -1.64 -7.67 10.67
C VAL A 191 -0.96 -7.32 11.99
N PRO A 192 0.17 -7.91 12.40
CA PRO A 192 0.88 -7.49 13.59
C PRO A 192 1.38 -6.04 13.54
N LEU A 193 1.82 -5.58 12.37
CA LEU A 193 2.23 -4.19 12.17
C LEU A 193 1.04 -3.22 12.34
N LEU A 194 -0.14 -3.59 11.81
CA LEU A 194 -1.36 -2.81 12.00
C LEU A 194 -1.78 -2.75 13.46
N LEU A 195 -1.73 -3.90 14.14
CA LEU A 195 -2.04 -3.98 15.56
C LEU A 195 -1.10 -3.10 16.40
N ALA A 196 0.21 -3.22 16.18
CA ALA A 196 1.21 -2.39 16.88
C ALA A 196 1.00 -0.89 16.59
N SER A 197 0.72 -0.54 15.34
CA SER A 197 0.36 0.84 14.95
C SER A 197 -0.86 1.35 15.72
N LEU A 198 -1.94 0.57 15.79
CA LEU A 198 -3.15 0.96 16.52
C LEU A 198 -2.94 1.07 18.04
N ILE A 199 -2.10 0.22 18.63
CA ILE A 199 -1.72 0.33 20.04
C ILE A 199 -1.03 1.67 20.29
N LEU A 200 -0.05 2.04 19.44
CA LEU A 200 0.66 3.31 19.58
C LEU A 200 -0.29 4.52 19.38
N ALA A 201 -1.22 4.44 18.43
CA ALA A 201 -2.25 5.47 18.26
C ALA A 201 -3.12 5.61 19.51
N GLY A 202 -3.59 4.50 20.06
CA GLY A 202 -4.40 4.49 21.29
C GLY A 202 -3.64 5.07 22.50
N LEU A 203 -2.38 4.70 22.65
CA LEU A 203 -1.52 5.29 23.71
C LEU A 203 -1.34 6.79 23.51
N SER A 204 -1.17 7.25 22.26
CA SER A 204 -1.05 8.68 21.95
C SER A 204 -2.35 9.44 22.28
N ILE A 205 -3.53 8.88 21.96
CA ILE A 205 -4.82 9.47 22.31
C ILE A 205 -4.98 9.63 23.83
N ILE A 206 -4.60 8.61 24.59
CA ILE A 206 -4.70 8.62 26.06
C ILE A 206 -3.73 9.65 26.64
N ALA A 207 -2.49 9.68 26.17
CA ALA A 207 -1.45 10.59 26.67
C ALA A 207 -1.81 12.07 26.43
N GLU A 208 -2.47 12.38 25.32
CA GLU A 208 -2.96 13.74 24.99
C GLU A 208 -4.33 14.06 25.61
N GLY A 209 -4.98 13.13 26.31
CA GLY A 209 -6.31 13.32 26.90
C GLY A 209 -7.43 13.46 25.85
N ARG A 210 -7.21 13.06 24.59
CA ARG A 210 -8.14 13.21 23.45
C ARG A 210 -9.05 11.99 23.29
N THR A 211 -9.59 11.46 24.38
CA THR A 211 -10.41 10.24 24.41
C THR A 211 -11.60 10.20 23.44
N PRO A 212 -12.28 11.33 23.08
CA PRO A 212 -13.35 11.30 22.07
C PRO A 212 -12.89 10.74 20.70
N LEU A 213 -11.60 10.84 20.37
CA LEU A 213 -11.05 10.30 19.12
C LEU A 213 -11.17 8.77 18.99
N PHE A 214 -11.41 8.02 20.07
CA PHE A 214 -11.72 6.59 19.96
C PHE A 214 -13.02 6.31 19.21
N GLN A 215 -13.93 7.28 19.12
CA GLN A 215 -15.19 7.18 18.40
C GLN A 215 -15.10 7.69 16.96
N ASP A 216 -13.93 8.17 16.54
CA ASP A 216 -13.70 8.62 15.18
C ASP A 216 -13.92 7.48 14.19
N LEU A 217 -14.59 7.77 13.06
CA LEU A 217 -14.89 6.81 12.01
C LEU A 217 -13.64 6.12 11.47
N LYS A 218 -12.51 6.83 11.43
CA LYS A 218 -11.23 6.29 10.99
C LYS A 218 -10.71 5.21 11.94
N VAL A 219 -10.82 5.43 13.25
CA VAL A 219 -10.44 4.44 14.27
C VAL A 219 -11.34 3.22 14.17
N LEU A 220 -12.67 3.42 14.10
CA LEU A 220 -13.65 2.35 14.02
C LEU A 220 -13.49 1.52 12.74
N THR A 221 -13.28 2.14 11.59
CA THR A 221 -13.06 1.42 10.32
C THR A 221 -11.75 0.64 10.32
N THR A 222 -10.68 1.17 10.91
CA THR A 222 -9.42 0.45 11.03
C THR A 222 -9.53 -0.75 11.96
N LEU A 223 -10.20 -0.60 13.11
CA LEU A 223 -10.48 -1.70 14.05
C LEU A 223 -11.33 -2.78 13.39
N THR A 224 -12.35 -2.40 12.61
CA THR A 224 -13.17 -3.34 11.86
C THR A 224 -12.34 -4.10 10.82
N GLY A 225 -11.50 -3.40 10.05
CA GLY A 225 -10.59 -4.02 9.10
C GLY A 225 -9.61 -4.98 9.75
N LEU A 226 -9.03 -4.59 10.90
CA LEU A 226 -8.18 -5.48 11.71
C LEU A 226 -8.95 -6.74 12.15
N GLY A 227 -10.19 -6.59 12.64
CA GLY A 227 -11.05 -7.71 13.03
C GLY A 227 -11.30 -8.68 11.87
N VAL A 228 -11.56 -8.16 10.66
CA VAL A 228 -11.72 -8.98 9.45
C VAL A 228 -10.43 -9.75 9.12
N TYR A 229 -9.26 -9.14 9.25
CA TYR A 229 -7.99 -9.82 9.01
C TYR A 229 -7.63 -10.84 10.09
N ILE A 230 -7.94 -10.57 11.37
CA ILE A 230 -7.79 -11.55 12.44
C ILE A 230 -8.69 -12.78 12.17
N LEU A 231 -9.96 -12.54 11.79
CA LEU A 231 -10.86 -13.61 11.39
C LEU A 231 -10.34 -14.39 10.18
N TYR A 232 -9.78 -13.70 9.18
CA TYR A 232 -9.10 -14.34 8.04
C TYR A 232 -8.01 -15.30 8.51
N ILE A 233 -7.12 -14.87 9.42
CA ILE A 233 -6.03 -15.72 9.94
C ILE A 233 -6.58 -16.92 10.67
N VAL A 234 -7.57 -16.74 11.56
CA VAL A 234 -8.21 -17.81 12.32
C VAL A 234 -8.85 -18.84 11.40
N LEU A 235 -9.63 -18.40 10.40
CA LEU A 235 -10.26 -19.28 9.42
C LEU A 235 -9.23 -20.03 8.55
N LYS A 236 -8.13 -19.38 8.22
CA LYS A 236 -7.04 -19.97 7.43
C LYS A 236 -6.32 -21.07 8.22
N VAL A 237 -5.94 -20.80 9.46
CA VAL A 237 -5.24 -21.75 10.34
C VAL A 237 -6.16 -22.93 10.69
N SER A 238 -7.46 -22.70 10.90
CA SER A 238 -8.42 -23.78 11.20
C SER A 238 -8.76 -24.67 10.01
N GLY A 239 -8.28 -24.37 8.80
CA GLY A 239 -8.53 -25.16 7.58
C GLY A 239 -10.02 -25.22 7.15
N ARG A 240 -10.90 -24.40 7.75
CA ARG A 240 -12.35 -24.46 7.54
C ARG A 240 -12.85 -23.91 6.21
N ARG A 241 -12.01 -23.21 5.46
CA ARG A 241 -12.44 -22.50 4.24
C ARG A 241 -11.52 -22.79 3.04
N SER A 242 -12.12 -22.79 1.85
CA SER A 242 -11.39 -22.94 0.58
C SER A 242 -10.58 -21.70 0.24
N GLY A 243 -9.57 -21.84 -0.64
CA GLY A 243 -8.73 -20.73 -1.09
C GLY A 243 -9.51 -19.56 -1.71
N THR A 244 -10.62 -19.85 -2.44
CA THR A 244 -11.48 -18.79 -3.01
C THR A 244 -12.20 -17.98 -1.92
N ALA A 245 -12.65 -18.63 -0.84
CA ALA A 245 -13.25 -17.93 0.29
C ALA A 245 -12.18 -17.08 1.01
N MET A 246 -10.98 -17.62 1.20
CA MET A 246 -9.88 -16.88 1.82
C MET A 246 -9.48 -15.66 1.00
N ALA A 247 -9.36 -15.80 -0.33
CA ALA A 247 -9.06 -14.68 -1.20
C ALA A 247 -10.13 -13.56 -1.12
N ARG A 248 -11.41 -13.93 -1.02
CA ARG A 248 -12.50 -12.93 -0.81
C ARG A 248 -12.36 -12.23 0.54
N TRP A 249 -12.08 -12.95 1.63
CA TRP A 249 -11.85 -12.34 2.95
C TRP A 249 -10.68 -11.36 2.94
N ALA A 250 -9.57 -11.70 2.26
CA ALA A 250 -8.43 -10.79 2.08
C ALA A 250 -8.82 -9.49 1.38
N ILE A 251 -9.59 -9.59 0.29
CA ILE A 251 -10.08 -8.42 -0.47
C ILE A 251 -11.07 -7.60 0.36
N THR A 252 -11.98 -8.26 1.10
CA THR A 252 -12.93 -7.56 1.98
C THR A 252 -12.20 -6.78 3.06
N GLY A 253 -11.20 -7.39 3.73
CA GLY A 253 -10.37 -6.69 4.71
C GLY A 253 -9.68 -5.46 4.12
N TYR A 254 -9.16 -5.57 2.90
CA TYR A 254 -8.53 -4.44 2.22
C TYR A 254 -9.52 -3.34 1.83
N GLY A 255 -10.78 -3.70 1.57
CA GLY A 255 -11.86 -2.73 1.36
C GLY A 255 -12.03 -1.77 2.55
N PHE A 256 -11.87 -2.25 3.79
CA PHE A 256 -11.86 -1.39 4.98
C PHE A 256 -10.64 -0.48 5.05
N ILE A 257 -9.48 -0.92 4.56
CA ILE A 257 -8.28 -0.06 4.45
C ILE A 257 -8.52 1.08 3.46
N ILE A 258 -9.10 0.78 2.29
CA ILE A 258 -9.47 1.80 1.30
C ILE A 258 -10.52 2.76 1.90
N LEU A 259 -11.55 2.22 2.55
CA LEU A 259 -12.59 3.03 3.19
C LEU A 259 -12.01 3.96 4.26
N ASN A 260 -11.10 3.44 5.09
CA ASN A 260 -10.37 4.24 6.07
C ASN A 260 -9.64 5.42 5.42
N PHE A 261 -9.00 5.18 4.27
CA PHE A 261 -8.32 6.24 3.52
C PHE A 261 -9.31 7.30 2.99
N LEU A 262 -10.44 6.88 2.45
CA LEU A 262 -11.47 7.80 1.93
C LEU A 262 -12.12 8.63 3.05
N LEU A 263 -12.28 8.05 4.23
CA LEU A 263 -12.83 8.74 5.41
C LEU A 263 -11.86 9.74 6.04
N ASN A 264 -10.62 9.79 5.57
CA ASN A 264 -9.60 10.69 6.11
C ASN A 264 -10.01 12.17 6.07
N SER A 265 -10.74 12.58 5.02
CA SER A 265 -11.24 13.96 4.86
C SER A 265 -12.33 14.35 5.89
N TRP A 266 -12.94 13.38 6.56
CA TRP A 266 -14.00 13.59 7.55
C TRP A 266 -13.56 13.23 8.98
N SER A 267 -12.29 12.87 9.17
CA SER A 267 -11.73 12.46 10.45
C SER A 267 -11.04 13.63 11.15
N GLU A 268 -11.35 13.84 12.41
CA GLU A 268 -10.68 14.80 13.29
C GLU A 268 -9.38 14.26 13.90
N PHE A 269 -9.08 12.98 13.68
CA PHE A 269 -7.93 12.30 14.30
C PHE A 269 -6.59 12.98 13.99
N HIS A 270 -6.43 13.48 12.77
CA HIS A 270 -5.21 14.19 12.36
C HIS A 270 -5.39 15.71 12.28
N GLY A 271 -6.55 16.24 12.69
CA GLY A 271 -6.82 17.67 12.64
C GLY A 271 -6.92 18.24 11.22
N TRP A 272 -7.30 17.42 10.24
CA TRP A 272 -7.39 17.81 8.82
C TRP A 272 -8.79 18.29 8.40
N GLY A 273 -9.75 18.24 9.33
CA GLY A 273 -11.12 18.73 9.15
C GLY A 273 -11.33 20.04 9.91
N GLY A 274 -10.71 21.10 9.46
CA GLY A 274 -10.89 22.45 10.02
C GLY A 274 -10.92 23.48 8.92
#